data_695b64f683aee2337e2496dee9d496db
#
_entry.id   695b64f683aee2337e2496dee9d496db
#
_cell.length_a   1.000
_cell.length_b   1.000
_cell.length_c   1.000
_cell.angle_alpha   90.00
_cell.angle_beta   90.00
_cell.angle_gamma   90.00
#
_symmetry.space_group_name_H-M   'P 1'
#
loop_
_entity.id
_entity.type
_entity.pdbx_description
1 polymer ?
#
loop_
_entity_poly.entity_id
_entity_poly.type
_entity_poly.pdbx_seq_one_letter_code
_entity_poly.pdbx_strand_id
1 'polypeptide(L)'
;MGNCGEHAAEKHGITRESLDSHALESYARAARAWQSGAFNAEVVPITIKGKKGDTVVREDEEYKKVIPDKVPLLRSAFKQGGVITAANSSPLNDGASALILMSAAKAEELGLKPLAKILCKF
;
A
#
# COMPACT_ATOMS: atom_id res chain seq x y z
N MET A 1 -3.57 14.82 4.17
CA MET A 1 -4.24 13.57 3.69
C MET A 1 -5.37 13.14 4.64
N GLY A 2 -5.16 12.95 5.95
CA GLY A 2 -6.20 12.47 6.86
C GLY A 2 -7.48 13.32 6.89
N ASN A 3 -7.37 14.64 6.96
CA ASN A 3 -8.55 15.52 6.88
C ASN A 3 -9.29 15.42 5.52
N CYS A 4 -8.57 15.08 4.44
CA CYS A 4 -9.23 14.81 3.15
C CYS A 4 -10.04 13.51 3.21
N GLY A 5 -9.52 12.49 3.90
CA GLY A 5 -10.23 11.24 4.15
C GLY A 5 -11.51 11.45 4.98
N GLU A 6 -11.42 12.22 6.06
CA GLU A 6 -12.60 12.59 6.87
C GLU A 6 -13.65 13.32 6.05
N HIS A 7 -13.21 14.31 5.25
CA HIS A 7 -14.13 15.06 4.38
C HIS A 7 -14.77 14.17 3.30
N ALA A 8 -14.01 13.26 2.70
CA ALA A 8 -14.54 12.33 1.72
C ALA A 8 -15.57 11.38 2.34
N ALA A 9 -15.27 10.85 3.53
CA ALA A 9 -16.20 9.99 4.26
C ALA A 9 -17.51 10.70 4.59
N GLU A 10 -17.42 11.94 5.09
CA GLU A 10 -18.59 12.77 5.38
C GLU A 10 -19.41 13.07 4.12
N LYS A 11 -18.74 13.51 3.03
CA LYS A 11 -19.41 13.86 1.76
C LYS A 11 -20.14 12.66 1.13
N HIS A 12 -19.62 11.46 1.27
CA HIS A 12 -20.15 10.25 0.65
C HIS A 12 -20.93 9.34 1.63
N GLY A 13 -21.13 9.76 2.88
CA GLY A 13 -21.86 9.01 3.88
C GLY A 13 -21.20 7.67 4.24
N ILE A 14 -19.85 7.60 4.19
CA ILE A 14 -19.10 6.38 4.50
C ILE A 14 -18.94 6.28 6.02
N THR A 15 -19.39 5.17 6.59
CA THR A 15 -19.34 4.96 8.04
C THR A 15 -18.01 4.41 8.50
N ARG A 16 -17.73 4.55 9.80
CA ARG A 16 -16.56 3.97 10.47
C ARG A 16 -16.51 2.45 10.29
N GLU A 17 -17.62 1.77 10.48
CA GLU A 17 -17.76 0.31 10.37
C GLU A 17 -17.43 -0.17 8.95
N SER A 18 -17.88 0.57 7.93
CA SER A 18 -17.59 0.27 6.53
C SER A 18 -16.09 0.39 6.23
N LEU A 19 -15.44 1.45 6.76
CA LEU A 19 -14.00 1.65 6.60
C LEU A 19 -13.18 0.58 7.31
N ASP A 20 -13.55 0.23 8.54
CA ASP A 20 -12.87 -0.81 9.31
C ASP A 20 -13.04 -2.20 8.69
N SER A 21 -14.23 -2.52 8.19
CA SER A 21 -14.49 -3.77 7.46
C SER A 21 -13.65 -3.86 6.18
N HIS A 22 -13.56 -2.77 5.42
CA HIS A 22 -12.73 -2.72 4.22
C HIS A 22 -11.24 -2.89 4.57
N ALA A 23 -10.76 -2.23 5.62
CA ALA A 23 -9.39 -2.35 6.07
C ALA A 23 -9.05 -3.79 6.47
N LEU A 24 -9.90 -4.45 7.26
CA LEU A 24 -9.72 -5.85 7.68
C LEU A 24 -9.67 -6.80 6.47
N GLU A 25 -10.55 -6.63 5.48
CA GLU A 25 -10.50 -7.41 4.25
C GLU A 25 -9.22 -7.13 3.45
N SER A 26 -8.75 -5.89 3.41
CA SER A 26 -7.47 -5.53 2.78
C SER A 26 -6.28 -6.24 3.43
N TYR A 27 -6.20 -6.25 4.75
CA TYR A 27 -5.18 -7.01 5.50
C TYR A 27 -5.27 -8.51 5.23
N ALA A 28 -6.48 -9.06 5.20
CA ALA A 28 -6.70 -10.48 4.91
C ALA A 28 -6.27 -10.85 3.48
N ARG A 29 -6.52 -9.98 2.49
CA ARG A 29 -6.05 -10.16 1.11
C ARG A 29 -4.52 -10.14 1.03
N ALA A 30 -3.88 -9.20 1.69
CA ALA A 30 -2.43 -9.14 1.75
C ALA A 30 -1.83 -10.42 2.37
N ALA A 31 -2.39 -10.90 3.49
CA ALA A 31 -1.95 -12.14 4.11
C ALA A 31 -2.08 -13.34 3.16
N ARG A 32 -3.22 -13.49 2.48
CA ARG A 32 -3.42 -14.57 1.49
C ARG A 32 -2.46 -14.47 0.32
N ALA A 33 -2.19 -13.28 -0.18
CA ALA A 33 -1.27 -13.05 -1.29
C ALA A 33 0.16 -13.44 -0.92
N TRP A 34 0.63 -13.09 0.28
CA TRP A 34 1.93 -13.52 0.78
C TRP A 34 2.00 -15.04 0.99
N GLN A 35 0.99 -15.64 1.60
CA GLN A 35 0.93 -17.09 1.83
C GLN A 35 0.91 -17.90 0.53
N SER A 36 0.25 -17.40 -0.50
CA SER A 36 0.20 -18.05 -1.81
C SER A 36 1.45 -17.84 -2.66
N GLY A 37 2.40 -16.99 -2.23
CA GLY A 37 3.59 -16.64 -2.98
C GLY A 37 3.34 -15.70 -4.17
N ALA A 38 2.22 -14.99 -4.19
CA ALA A 38 1.84 -14.09 -5.29
C ALA A 38 2.90 -13.00 -5.54
N PHE A 39 3.66 -12.60 -4.50
CA PHE A 39 4.71 -11.57 -4.59
C PHE A 39 6.11 -12.11 -4.89
N ASN A 40 6.31 -13.44 -4.97
CA ASN A 40 7.65 -14.04 -5.10
C ASN A 40 8.42 -13.59 -6.35
N ALA A 41 7.70 -13.25 -7.44
CA ALA A 41 8.32 -12.81 -8.68
C ALA A 41 8.79 -11.34 -8.68
N GLU A 42 8.31 -10.54 -7.73
CA GLU A 42 8.57 -9.09 -7.70
C GLU A 42 9.35 -8.62 -6.47
N VAL A 43 9.41 -9.42 -5.41
CA VAL A 43 10.12 -9.08 -4.18
C VAL A 43 11.61 -9.38 -4.30
N VAL A 44 12.43 -8.36 -4.03
CA VAL A 44 13.89 -8.49 -3.93
C VAL A 44 14.28 -8.43 -2.46
N PRO A 45 14.82 -9.53 -1.88
CA PRO A 45 15.26 -9.55 -0.49
C PRO A 45 16.40 -8.57 -0.24
N ILE A 46 16.34 -7.84 0.87
CA ILE A 46 17.40 -6.90 1.31
C ILE A 46 18.03 -7.43 2.59
N THR A 47 19.37 -7.55 2.58
CA THR A 47 20.13 -7.91 3.77
C THR A 47 20.59 -6.67 4.51
N ILE A 48 20.09 -6.49 5.73
CA ILE A 48 20.52 -5.43 6.64
C ILE A 48 21.62 -5.97 7.55
N LYS A 49 22.83 -5.42 7.42
CA LYS A 49 23.97 -5.80 8.27
C LYS A 49 23.79 -5.24 9.69
N GLY A 50 23.87 -6.08 10.68
CA GLY A 50 23.73 -5.72 12.09
C GLY A 50 24.91 -6.19 12.94
N LYS A 51 25.15 -5.51 14.07
CA LYS A 51 26.20 -5.87 15.03
C LYS A 51 26.01 -7.26 15.67
N LYS A 52 24.78 -7.77 15.71
CA LYS A 52 24.40 -9.07 16.25
C LYS A 52 24.12 -10.14 15.19
N GLY A 53 24.43 -9.87 13.94
CA GLY A 53 24.15 -10.70 12.78
C GLY A 53 23.31 -9.99 11.74
N ASP A 54 23.32 -10.51 10.53
CA ASP A 54 22.59 -9.96 9.40
C ASP A 54 21.12 -10.37 9.45
N THR A 55 20.21 -9.44 9.07
CA THR A 55 18.77 -9.69 8.97
C THR A 55 18.35 -9.57 7.51
N VAL A 56 17.69 -10.59 6.98
CA VAL A 56 17.12 -10.54 5.62
C VAL A 56 15.67 -10.10 5.69
N VAL A 57 15.38 -8.95 5.11
CA VAL A 57 14.01 -8.41 4.95
C VAL A 57 13.53 -8.79 3.55
N ARG A 58 12.44 -9.56 3.48
CA ARG A 58 11.87 -10.07 2.22
C ARG A 58 10.34 -10.13 2.19
N GLU A 59 9.70 -9.64 3.24
CA GLU A 59 8.24 -9.73 3.40
C GLU A 59 7.72 -8.48 4.09
N ASP A 60 6.57 -7.96 3.65
CA ASP A 60 5.90 -6.86 4.31
C ASP A 60 5.49 -7.20 5.73
N GLU A 61 5.55 -6.20 6.61
CA GLU A 61 5.25 -6.38 8.03
C GLU A 61 3.86 -5.90 8.41
N GLU A 62 3.28 -4.94 7.65
CA GLU A 62 2.07 -4.23 8.08
C GLU A 62 0.87 -5.14 8.26
N TYR A 63 0.64 -6.05 7.33
CA TYR A 63 -0.51 -6.95 7.42
C TYR A 63 -0.44 -7.91 8.63
N LYS A 64 0.76 -8.10 9.22
CA LYS A 64 0.98 -8.94 10.41
C LYS A 64 0.68 -8.20 11.71
N LYS A 65 0.65 -6.87 11.69
CA LYS A 65 0.51 -6.03 12.90
C LYS A 65 -0.96 -5.84 13.31
N VAL A 66 -1.90 -6.07 12.40
CA VAL A 66 -3.31 -5.84 12.69
C VAL A 66 -3.85 -6.84 13.71
N ILE A 67 -4.58 -6.33 14.70
CA ILE A 67 -5.32 -7.13 15.67
C ILE A 67 -6.81 -6.82 15.43
N PRO A 68 -7.55 -7.72 14.73
CA PRO A 68 -8.91 -7.45 14.25
C PRO A 68 -9.86 -6.94 15.35
N ASP A 69 -9.86 -7.58 16.50
CA ASP A 69 -10.76 -7.23 17.61
C ASP A 69 -10.49 -5.85 18.20
N LYS A 70 -9.30 -5.27 17.96
CA LYS A 70 -8.95 -3.93 18.42
C LYS A 70 -9.30 -2.84 17.41
N VAL A 71 -9.53 -3.17 16.16
CA VAL A 71 -9.79 -2.18 15.10
C VAL A 71 -10.99 -1.29 15.41
N PRO A 72 -12.16 -1.81 15.86
CA PRO A 72 -13.29 -0.96 16.20
C PRO A 72 -13.06 -0.04 17.41
N LEU A 73 -12.09 -0.41 18.27
CA LEU A 73 -11.77 0.33 19.50
C LEU A 73 -10.75 1.47 19.30
N LEU A 74 -10.19 1.57 18.09
CA LEU A 74 -9.20 2.61 17.79
C LEU A 74 -9.83 4.00 17.78
N ARG A 75 -9.10 4.97 18.34
CA ARG A 75 -9.50 6.37 18.27
C ARG A 75 -9.29 6.91 16.86
N SER A 76 -10.16 7.85 16.47
CA SER A 76 -9.93 8.65 15.25
C SER A 76 -8.61 9.43 15.36
N ALA A 77 -7.86 9.46 14.25
CA ALA A 77 -6.50 10.01 14.23
C ALA A 77 -6.44 11.50 13.89
N PHE A 78 -7.42 12.02 13.14
CA PHE A 78 -7.33 13.36 12.54
C PHE A 78 -8.45 14.32 12.99
N LYS A 79 -9.58 13.82 13.42
CA LYS A 79 -10.75 14.61 13.85
C LYS A 79 -11.39 13.92 15.06
N GLN A 80 -11.70 14.67 16.11
CA GLN A 80 -12.45 14.13 17.24
C GLN A 80 -13.81 13.63 16.76
N GLY A 81 -14.16 12.37 17.06
CA GLY A 81 -15.37 11.73 16.55
C GLY A 81 -15.34 11.42 15.05
N GLY A 82 -14.16 11.51 14.41
CA GLY A 82 -13.96 11.16 13.02
C GLY A 82 -13.93 9.65 12.79
N VAL A 83 -13.82 9.24 11.53
CA VAL A 83 -13.90 7.85 11.10
C VAL A 83 -12.54 7.26 10.67
N ILE A 84 -11.52 8.11 10.46
CA ILE A 84 -10.19 7.66 10.03
C ILE A 84 -9.34 7.30 11.24
N THR A 85 -8.77 6.10 11.23
CA THR A 85 -7.93 5.54 12.30
C THR A 85 -6.59 5.06 11.76
N ALA A 86 -5.70 4.63 12.67
CA ALA A 86 -4.43 4.01 12.28
C ALA A 86 -4.60 2.71 11.49
N ALA A 87 -5.71 1.97 11.68
CA ALA A 87 -5.93 0.71 10.97
C ALA A 87 -6.56 0.89 9.58
N ASN A 88 -7.36 1.95 9.37
CA ASN A 88 -8.02 2.20 8.10
C ASN A 88 -7.37 3.32 7.26
N SER A 89 -6.15 3.74 7.65
CA SER A 89 -5.30 4.64 6.87
C SER A 89 -3.97 3.97 6.52
N SER A 90 -3.38 4.37 5.39
CA SER A 90 -2.07 3.85 4.98
C SER A 90 -0.95 4.36 5.90
N PRO A 91 0.10 3.57 6.16
CA PRO A 91 1.31 4.04 6.82
C PRO A 91 2.13 4.96 5.91
N LEU A 92 3.16 5.57 6.48
CA LEU A 92 4.22 6.26 5.74
C LEU A 92 5.33 5.26 5.48
N ASN A 93 5.58 4.97 4.20
CA ASN A 93 6.60 4.01 3.78
C ASN A 93 7.57 4.69 2.81
N ASP A 94 8.84 4.33 2.88
CA ASP A 94 9.81 4.72 1.87
C ASP A 94 9.52 3.99 0.57
N GLY A 95 9.79 4.65 -0.55
CA GLY A 95 9.57 4.06 -1.85
C GLY A 95 10.39 4.78 -2.93
N ALA A 96 10.74 4.03 -3.96
CA ALA A 96 11.38 4.58 -5.16
C ALA A 96 10.89 3.84 -6.39
N SER A 97 10.82 4.54 -7.50
CA SER A 97 10.53 3.95 -8.81
C SER A 97 11.38 4.59 -9.90
N ALA A 98 11.67 3.84 -10.94
CA ALA A 98 12.38 4.33 -12.12
C ALA A 98 11.66 3.85 -13.38
N LEU A 99 11.47 4.77 -14.33
CA LEU A 99 10.83 4.51 -15.61
C LEU A 99 11.71 5.06 -16.72
N ILE A 100 11.82 4.31 -17.81
CA ILE A 100 12.45 4.79 -19.03
C ILE A 100 11.35 5.20 -20.00
N LEU A 101 11.35 6.47 -20.41
CA LEU A 101 10.41 7.04 -21.38
C LEU A 101 11.15 7.33 -22.69
N MET A 102 10.52 7.00 -23.79
CA MET A 102 11.06 7.31 -25.11
C MET A 102 9.93 7.44 -26.15
N SER A 103 10.23 7.97 -27.33
CA SER A 103 9.27 7.97 -28.44
C SER A 103 9.02 6.55 -28.96
N ALA A 104 7.86 6.34 -29.58
CA ALA A 104 7.54 5.05 -30.21
C ALA A 104 8.58 4.67 -31.28
N ALA A 105 9.01 5.65 -32.10
CA ALA A 105 10.04 5.44 -33.11
C ALA A 105 11.39 5.01 -32.50
N LYS A 106 11.76 5.58 -31.32
CA LYS A 106 13.01 5.18 -30.65
C LYS A 106 12.91 3.77 -30.06
N ALA A 107 11.76 3.39 -29.53
CA ALA A 107 11.54 2.02 -29.05
C ALA A 107 11.66 1.00 -30.19
N GLU A 108 11.10 1.31 -31.37
CA GLU A 108 11.20 0.47 -32.57
C GLU A 108 12.64 0.34 -33.07
N GLU A 109 13.37 1.48 -33.17
CA GLU A 109 14.81 1.51 -33.55
C GLU A 109 15.66 0.60 -32.65
N LEU A 110 15.35 0.59 -31.34
CA LEU A 110 16.07 -0.21 -30.34
C LEU A 110 15.54 -1.66 -30.21
N GLY A 111 14.51 -2.04 -30.95
CA GLY A 111 13.89 -3.36 -30.87
C GLY A 111 13.18 -3.61 -29.52
N LEU A 112 12.79 -2.56 -28.80
CA LEU A 112 12.17 -2.66 -27.49
C LEU A 112 10.65 -2.74 -27.59
N LYS A 113 10.05 -3.63 -26.81
CA LYS A 113 8.58 -3.73 -26.70
C LYS A 113 8.09 -2.79 -25.59
N PRO A 114 7.31 -1.73 -25.92
CA PRO A 114 6.75 -0.85 -24.89
C PRO A 114 5.80 -1.60 -23.95
N LEU A 115 5.89 -1.32 -22.65
CA LEU A 115 4.95 -1.83 -21.65
C LEU A 115 3.62 -1.10 -21.69
N ALA A 116 3.66 0.21 -21.99
CA ALA A 116 2.48 1.06 -22.09
C ALA A 116 2.75 2.24 -23.03
N LYS A 117 1.69 2.90 -23.52
CA LYS A 117 1.74 4.14 -24.28
C LYS A 117 1.03 5.24 -23.49
N ILE A 118 1.69 6.38 -23.32
CA ILE A 118 1.05 7.57 -22.75
C ILE A 118 0.17 8.19 -23.84
N LEU A 119 -1.15 8.21 -23.61
CA LEU A 119 -2.11 8.76 -24.56
C LEU A 119 -2.44 10.23 -24.33
N CYS A 120 -2.49 10.64 -23.07
CA CYS A 120 -2.79 12.02 -22.68
C CYS A 120 -2.10 12.37 -21.34
N LYS A 121 -2.01 13.65 -21.08
CA LYS A 121 -1.66 14.22 -19.77
C LYS A 121 -2.79 15.16 -19.37
N PHE A 122 -3.12 15.19 -18.08
CA PHE A 122 -4.08 16.13 -17.49
C PHE A 122 -3.33 17.19 -16.72
#